data_7ac674a248d03f70c4078702ef3001ce
#
_entry.id   7ac674a248d03f70c4078702ef3001ce
#
_cell.length_a   1.000
_cell.length_b   1.000
_cell.length_c   1.000
_cell.angle_alpha   90.00
_cell.angle_beta   90.00
_cell.angle_gamma   90.00
#
_symmetry.space_group_name_H-M   'P 1'
#
loop_
_entity.id
_entity.type
_entity.pdbx_description
1 polymer ?
#
loop_
_entity_poly.entity_id
_entity_poly.type
_entity_poly.pdbx_seq_one_letter_code
_entity_poly.pdbx_strand_id
1 'polypeptide(L)'
;DGEQPDGCSYCWNIEKMDRSFNSDRHYRSSEPWAQAGWDDVIQTGAQGDIEPRFMEINFNHACNLACSYCSPHLSSKWAEDIEQHGPYPTKVPHNSIDYFKQIGQYPIPNREHNPYVEAFWQWWPELYPKLQNFRMTGGEPLMDKNTFRVLDYVIDNGRDDLEMAVTTNASVPDKLWNNFVDKVSFISEYKKLKRFRIFVSVDGWGEQAEYMRHGLDFDRMWNNVHNYLSRVDEGLVTFIVTFNMLSLPSIKKLLEGILELQRIHNVTKSRRDADGNIVVYGHHKVFLDTPMLRYPEWQSLQLTPKSHWHYADEALEFMKANEDRHRKSRWVGFKPHQIERFDRSIEFMKQGFDSSEQKQEAQENFIRFFGAH
;
A
#
# COMPACT_ATOMS: atom_id res chain seq x y z
N ASP A 1 -21.30 20.80 11.83
CA ASP A 1 -22.34 20.64 12.87
C ASP A 1 -21.74 20.37 14.26
N GLY A 2 -20.42 20.09 14.38
CA GLY A 2 -19.73 19.81 15.65
C GLY A 2 -19.92 18.40 16.21
N GLU A 3 -20.65 17.54 15.53
CA GLU A 3 -20.85 16.16 15.91
C GLU A 3 -19.60 15.31 15.63
N GLN A 4 -19.38 14.32 16.48
CA GLN A 4 -18.29 13.33 16.36
C GLN A 4 -18.89 11.94 16.13
N PRO A 5 -19.24 11.57 14.87
CA PRO A 5 -19.85 10.29 14.60
C PRO A 5 -18.91 9.13 14.92
N ASP A 6 -19.47 8.00 15.38
CA ASP A 6 -18.70 6.82 15.82
C ASP A 6 -17.79 6.28 14.72
N GLY A 7 -18.19 6.35 13.45
CA GLY A 7 -17.37 5.95 12.31
C GLY A 7 -16.06 6.73 12.14
N CYS A 8 -15.94 7.89 12.80
CA CYS A 8 -14.73 8.73 12.81
C CYS A 8 -13.92 8.63 14.11
N SER A 9 -14.32 7.73 15.03
CA SER A 9 -13.71 7.57 16.36
C SER A 9 -12.19 7.37 16.32
N TYR A 10 -11.69 6.65 15.32
CA TYR A 10 -10.25 6.45 15.12
C TYR A 10 -9.48 7.79 15.03
N CYS A 11 -9.93 8.70 14.17
CA CYS A 11 -9.28 10.00 14.02
C CYS A 11 -9.44 10.85 15.28
N TRP A 12 -10.65 10.87 15.87
CA TRP A 12 -10.91 11.62 17.10
C TRP A 12 -10.04 11.16 18.28
N ASN A 13 -9.83 9.85 18.41
CA ASN A 13 -8.99 9.31 19.48
C ASN A 13 -7.54 9.74 19.34
N ILE A 14 -6.98 9.72 18.12
CA ILE A 14 -5.62 10.21 17.88
C ILE A 14 -5.50 11.69 18.24
N GLU A 15 -6.46 12.52 17.80
CA GLU A 15 -6.44 13.96 18.03
C GLU A 15 -6.65 14.35 19.52
N LYS A 16 -7.27 13.46 20.31
CA LYS A 16 -7.42 13.63 21.76
C LYS A 16 -6.16 13.27 22.55
N MET A 17 -5.31 12.38 22.02
CA MET A 17 -4.10 11.92 22.72
C MET A 17 -3.08 13.07 22.86
N ASP A 18 -2.76 13.73 21.74
CA ASP A 18 -1.88 14.90 21.72
C ASP A 18 -2.24 15.78 20.51
N ARG A 19 -2.29 17.10 20.70
CA ARG A 19 -2.57 18.06 19.62
C ARG A 19 -1.49 18.11 18.54
N SER A 20 -0.31 17.57 18.80
CA SER A 20 0.76 17.42 17.80
C SER A 20 0.56 16.25 16.87
N PHE A 21 -0.33 15.28 17.20
CA PHE A 21 -0.60 14.13 16.36
C PHE A 21 -1.62 14.47 15.27
N ASN A 22 -1.20 14.34 14.03
CA ASN A 22 -2.08 14.44 12.88
C ASN A 22 -2.80 13.10 12.68
N SER A 23 -4.12 13.14 12.76
CA SER A 23 -4.96 12.01 12.33
C SER A 23 -4.90 11.84 10.81
N ASP A 24 -5.37 10.71 10.31
CA ASP A 24 -5.41 10.43 8.87
C ASP A 24 -6.23 11.48 8.11
N ARG A 25 -7.32 11.98 8.69
CA ARG A 25 -8.12 13.05 8.08
C ARG A 25 -7.35 14.37 7.97
N HIS A 26 -6.55 14.76 8.97
CA HIS A 26 -5.69 15.95 8.90
C HIS A 26 -4.61 15.80 7.84
N TYR A 27 -3.98 14.63 7.80
CA TYR A 27 -2.99 14.32 6.78
C TYR A 27 -3.60 14.40 5.38
N ARG A 28 -4.73 13.72 5.15
CA ARG A 28 -5.40 13.69 3.83
C ARG A 28 -5.94 15.05 3.42
N SER A 29 -6.49 15.84 4.35
CA SER A 29 -6.98 17.18 4.03
C SER A 29 -5.85 18.17 3.66
N SER A 30 -4.60 17.88 4.02
CA SER A 30 -3.44 18.69 3.62
C SER A 30 -2.87 18.34 2.25
N GLU A 31 -3.33 17.24 1.63
CA GLU A 31 -2.88 16.84 0.31
C GLU A 31 -3.32 17.84 -0.79
N PRO A 32 -2.49 18.07 -1.82
CA PRO A 32 -2.79 19.04 -2.87
C PRO A 32 -4.15 18.84 -3.56
N TRP A 33 -4.55 17.59 -3.77
CA TRP A 33 -5.84 17.26 -4.38
C TRP A 33 -7.03 17.64 -3.49
N ALA A 34 -6.90 17.52 -2.17
CA ALA A 34 -7.94 17.90 -1.23
C ALA A 34 -8.03 19.44 -1.12
N GLN A 35 -6.89 20.12 -1.07
CA GLN A 35 -6.83 21.57 -1.04
C GLN A 35 -7.41 22.19 -2.32
N ALA A 36 -7.10 21.62 -3.48
CA ALA A 36 -7.61 22.12 -4.78
C ALA A 36 -9.13 21.97 -4.93
N GLY A 37 -9.77 21.01 -4.25
CA GLY A 37 -11.23 20.81 -4.26
C GLY A 37 -11.96 21.51 -3.12
N TRP A 38 -11.25 22.18 -2.19
CA TRP A 38 -11.86 22.69 -0.98
C TRP A 38 -12.91 23.78 -1.23
N ASP A 39 -12.59 24.71 -2.12
CA ASP A 39 -13.51 25.82 -2.46
C ASP A 39 -14.79 25.29 -3.14
N ASP A 40 -14.67 24.28 -3.99
CA ASP A 40 -15.82 23.62 -4.62
C ASP A 40 -16.74 23.00 -3.56
N VAL A 41 -16.15 22.32 -2.56
CA VAL A 41 -16.89 21.72 -1.44
C VAL A 41 -17.63 22.78 -0.63
N ILE A 42 -16.98 23.88 -0.31
CA ILE A 42 -17.59 24.97 0.48
C ILE A 42 -18.71 25.64 -0.29
N GLN A 43 -18.53 25.92 -1.59
CA GLN A 43 -19.52 26.59 -2.43
C GLN A 43 -20.74 25.72 -2.69
N THR A 44 -20.53 24.41 -2.92
CA THR A 44 -21.60 23.46 -3.23
C THR A 44 -22.41 23.09 -1.98
N GLY A 45 -21.77 23.06 -0.80
CA GLY A 45 -22.40 22.73 0.47
C GLY A 45 -22.87 21.27 0.56
N ALA A 46 -23.61 20.96 1.63
CA ALA A 46 -24.03 19.59 1.95
C ALA A 46 -25.09 18.99 1.02
N GLN A 47 -25.73 19.80 0.19
CA GLN A 47 -26.84 19.36 -0.69
C GLN A 47 -26.40 19.17 -2.16
N GLY A 48 -25.16 19.48 -2.49
CA GLY A 48 -24.69 19.40 -3.86
C GLY A 48 -23.83 18.18 -4.13
N ASP A 49 -23.80 17.75 -5.38
CA ASP A 49 -22.94 16.68 -5.85
C ASP A 49 -21.56 17.20 -6.16
N ILE A 50 -20.54 16.56 -5.57
CA ILE A 50 -19.15 16.88 -5.79
C ILE A 50 -18.44 15.59 -6.23
N GLU A 51 -17.80 15.68 -7.37
CA GLU A 51 -17.03 14.55 -7.88
C GLU A 51 -15.67 14.44 -7.18
N PRO A 52 -15.22 13.20 -6.91
CA PRO A 52 -13.96 12.97 -6.21
C PRO A 52 -12.76 13.41 -7.04
N ARG A 53 -11.80 14.10 -6.42
CA ARG A 53 -10.49 14.40 -6.98
C ARG A 53 -9.48 13.27 -6.79
N PHE A 54 -9.69 12.44 -5.79
CA PHE A 54 -8.95 11.21 -5.53
C PHE A 54 -9.91 10.03 -5.49
N MET A 55 -9.59 8.97 -6.22
CA MET A 55 -10.33 7.71 -6.17
C MET A 55 -9.38 6.54 -6.05
N GLU A 56 -9.70 5.63 -5.15
CA GLU A 56 -9.09 4.30 -5.06
C GLU A 56 -10.16 3.25 -5.39
N ILE A 57 -9.86 2.35 -6.32
CA ILE A 57 -10.82 1.33 -6.77
C ILE A 57 -10.24 -0.07 -6.64
N ASN A 58 -11.12 -0.99 -6.22
CA ASN A 58 -10.92 -2.42 -6.26
C ASN A 58 -11.92 -3.03 -7.25
N PHE A 59 -11.45 -3.55 -8.39
CA PHE A 59 -12.32 -4.17 -9.39
C PHE A 59 -12.72 -5.60 -9.01
N ASN A 60 -11.84 -6.33 -8.34
CA ASN A 60 -12.10 -7.69 -7.87
C ASN A 60 -11.05 -8.16 -6.84
N HIS A 61 -11.29 -9.36 -6.26
CA HIS A 61 -10.39 -9.96 -5.28
C HIS A 61 -9.45 -11.05 -5.87
N ALA A 62 -9.32 -11.13 -7.21
CA ALA A 62 -8.36 -12.06 -7.83
C ALA A 62 -6.96 -11.79 -7.31
N CYS A 63 -6.31 -12.81 -6.78
CA CYS A 63 -4.97 -12.74 -6.23
C CYS A 63 -4.27 -14.08 -6.38
N ASN A 64 -2.96 -14.04 -6.62
CA ASN A 64 -2.11 -15.22 -6.67
C ASN A 64 -1.47 -15.56 -5.32
N LEU A 65 -1.69 -14.72 -4.27
CA LEU A 65 -1.10 -14.91 -2.96
C LEU A 65 -2.16 -15.15 -1.87
N ALA A 66 -1.78 -15.95 -0.86
CA ALA A 66 -2.50 -16.12 0.40
C ALA A 66 -1.66 -15.58 1.56
N CYS A 67 -1.51 -14.25 1.64
CA CYS A 67 -0.74 -13.61 2.71
C CYS A 67 -1.35 -13.93 4.09
N SER A 68 -0.51 -14.28 5.07
CA SER A 68 -0.93 -14.81 6.38
C SER A 68 -1.91 -13.92 7.18
N TYR A 69 -1.89 -12.62 6.94
CA TYR A 69 -2.81 -11.65 7.57
C TYR A 69 -3.96 -11.20 6.66
N CYS A 70 -4.05 -11.74 5.43
CA CYS A 70 -5.14 -11.47 4.50
C CYS A 70 -6.33 -12.41 4.77
N SER A 71 -7.40 -12.26 4.02
CA SER A 71 -8.65 -13.00 4.22
C SER A 71 -9.37 -13.29 2.90
N PRO A 72 -10.35 -14.23 2.89
CA PRO A 72 -11.00 -14.70 1.66
C PRO A 72 -11.82 -13.63 0.93
N HIS A 73 -12.24 -12.56 1.59
CA HIS A 73 -12.95 -11.48 0.90
C HIS A 73 -12.01 -10.52 0.14
N LEU A 74 -10.70 -10.60 0.40
CA LEU A 74 -9.66 -9.78 -0.25
C LEU A 74 -8.78 -10.57 -1.21
N SER A 75 -8.76 -11.91 -1.12
CA SER A 75 -7.93 -12.77 -1.97
C SER A 75 -8.68 -14.01 -2.40
N SER A 76 -8.79 -14.22 -3.72
CA SER A 76 -9.36 -15.44 -4.30
C SER A 76 -8.53 -16.69 -3.95
N LYS A 77 -7.22 -16.54 -3.75
CA LYS A 77 -6.36 -17.66 -3.32
C LYS A 77 -6.69 -18.13 -1.91
N TRP A 78 -7.00 -17.20 -0.99
CA TRP A 78 -7.54 -17.54 0.31
C TRP A 78 -8.91 -18.21 0.23
N ALA A 79 -9.79 -17.71 -0.65
CA ALA A 79 -11.10 -18.32 -0.84
C ALA A 79 -10.99 -19.77 -1.34
N GLU A 80 -10.15 -20.01 -2.34
CA GLU A 80 -9.86 -21.36 -2.87
C GLU A 80 -9.32 -22.31 -1.78
N ASP A 81 -8.36 -21.82 -0.96
CA ASP A 81 -7.76 -22.61 0.12
C ASP A 81 -8.81 -23.01 1.17
N ILE A 82 -9.63 -22.06 1.61
CA ILE A 82 -10.68 -22.32 2.60
C ILE A 82 -11.81 -23.20 2.04
N GLU A 83 -12.18 -23.05 0.77
CA GLU A 83 -13.16 -23.93 0.12
C GLU A 83 -12.65 -25.37 0.03
N GLN A 84 -11.35 -25.55 -0.15
CA GLN A 84 -10.74 -26.87 -0.28
C GLN A 84 -10.44 -27.54 1.08
N HIS A 85 -10.01 -26.79 2.08
CA HIS A 85 -9.49 -27.31 3.34
C HIS A 85 -10.32 -26.90 4.58
N GLY A 86 -11.29 -26.02 4.41
CA GLY A 86 -12.06 -25.43 5.52
C GLY A 86 -11.40 -24.21 6.15
N PRO A 87 -12.13 -23.50 7.01
CA PRO A 87 -11.63 -22.30 7.68
C PRO A 87 -10.56 -22.65 8.72
N TYR A 88 -9.61 -21.76 8.94
CA TYR A 88 -8.62 -21.89 9.99
C TYR A 88 -9.27 -21.93 11.38
N PRO A 89 -8.74 -22.73 12.32
CA PRO A 89 -9.36 -22.99 13.62
C PRO A 89 -9.13 -21.86 14.64
N THR A 90 -9.09 -20.61 14.19
CA THR A 90 -9.01 -19.43 15.05
C THR A 90 -10.35 -19.14 15.72
N LYS A 91 -10.34 -18.48 16.89
CA LYS A 91 -11.55 -18.11 17.63
C LYS A 91 -12.33 -16.97 16.96
N VAL A 92 -11.69 -16.22 16.07
CA VAL A 92 -12.29 -15.08 15.35
C VAL A 92 -12.59 -15.47 13.90
N PRO A 93 -13.65 -14.94 13.28
CA PRO A 93 -14.11 -15.37 11.95
C PRO A 93 -13.32 -14.75 10.78
N HIS A 94 -12.06 -14.36 11.00
CA HIS A 94 -11.23 -13.67 10.00
C HIS A 94 -11.07 -14.45 8.68
N ASN A 95 -11.01 -15.77 8.76
CA ASN A 95 -10.83 -16.67 7.62
C ASN A 95 -12.13 -17.43 7.25
N SER A 96 -13.31 -16.94 7.65
CA SER A 96 -14.59 -17.59 7.37
C SER A 96 -15.29 -16.93 6.19
N ILE A 97 -15.44 -17.68 5.08
CA ILE A 97 -16.22 -17.24 3.92
C ILE A 97 -17.69 -16.99 4.30
N ASP A 98 -18.28 -17.89 5.10
CA ASP A 98 -19.68 -17.76 5.52
C ASP A 98 -19.93 -16.49 6.35
N TYR A 99 -18.98 -16.13 7.22
CA TYR A 99 -19.04 -14.88 7.94
C TYR A 99 -19.07 -13.68 7.00
N PHE A 100 -18.17 -13.62 6.01
CA PHE A 100 -18.14 -12.52 5.05
C PHE A 100 -19.38 -12.46 4.15
N LYS A 101 -19.95 -13.60 3.79
CA LYS A 101 -21.23 -13.67 3.08
C LYS A 101 -22.37 -13.13 3.95
N GLN A 102 -22.41 -13.51 5.23
CA GLN A 102 -23.44 -13.09 6.17
C GLN A 102 -23.46 -11.57 6.41
N ILE A 103 -22.27 -10.95 6.49
CA ILE A 103 -22.17 -9.50 6.68
C ILE A 103 -22.16 -8.70 5.37
N GLY A 104 -22.39 -9.37 4.22
CA GLY A 104 -22.47 -8.72 2.90
C GLY A 104 -21.14 -8.18 2.38
N GLN A 105 -20.01 -8.65 2.89
CA GLN A 105 -18.68 -8.21 2.47
C GLN A 105 -17.94 -9.21 1.57
N TYR A 106 -18.54 -10.36 1.26
CA TYR A 106 -17.94 -11.29 0.32
C TYR A 106 -18.11 -10.77 -1.11
N PRO A 107 -17.04 -10.67 -1.91
CA PRO A 107 -17.10 -10.06 -3.22
C PRO A 107 -17.87 -10.91 -4.24
N ILE A 108 -18.36 -10.25 -5.27
CA ILE A 108 -18.95 -10.95 -6.43
C ILE A 108 -17.83 -11.72 -7.12
N PRO A 109 -18.01 -13.04 -7.39
CA PRO A 109 -16.99 -13.85 -8.06
C PRO A 109 -16.59 -13.28 -9.43
N ASN A 110 -15.31 -13.34 -9.78
CA ASN A 110 -14.78 -12.76 -11.03
C ASN A 110 -15.41 -13.28 -12.32
N ARG A 111 -16.07 -14.47 -12.26
CA ARG A 111 -16.76 -15.06 -13.42
C ARG A 111 -18.20 -14.60 -13.57
N GLU A 112 -18.73 -13.90 -12.56
CA GLU A 112 -20.08 -13.39 -12.55
C GLU A 112 -20.13 -11.94 -13.02
N HIS A 113 -21.32 -11.53 -13.45
CA HIS A 113 -21.58 -10.13 -13.79
C HIS A 113 -21.49 -9.25 -12.54
N ASN A 114 -20.64 -8.21 -12.62
CA ASN A 114 -20.49 -7.26 -11.54
C ASN A 114 -21.07 -5.89 -11.93
N PRO A 115 -22.27 -5.55 -11.42
CA PRO A 115 -22.96 -4.31 -11.77
C PRO A 115 -22.19 -3.05 -11.33
N TYR A 116 -21.35 -3.15 -10.28
CA TYR A 116 -20.55 -2.01 -9.82
C TYR A 116 -19.42 -1.69 -10.80
N VAL A 117 -18.80 -2.71 -11.41
CA VAL A 117 -17.77 -2.52 -12.45
C VAL A 117 -18.42 -1.93 -13.71
N GLU A 118 -19.64 -2.34 -14.06
CA GLU A 118 -20.38 -1.75 -15.19
C GLU A 118 -20.71 -0.28 -14.92
N ALA A 119 -21.26 0.04 -13.75
CA ALA A 119 -21.57 1.41 -13.36
C ALA A 119 -20.31 2.30 -13.34
N PHE A 120 -19.16 1.77 -12.86
CA PHE A 120 -17.90 2.48 -12.94
C PHE A 120 -17.53 2.86 -14.38
N TRP A 121 -17.64 1.93 -15.33
CA TRP A 121 -17.29 2.20 -16.73
C TRP A 121 -18.28 3.14 -17.43
N GLN A 122 -19.54 3.18 -17.00
CA GLN A 122 -20.50 4.19 -17.45
C GLN A 122 -20.14 5.58 -16.95
N TRP A 123 -19.69 5.67 -15.70
CA TRP A 123 -19.29 6.94 -15.08
C TRP A 123 -17.89 7.42 -15.49
N TRP A 124 -16.98 6.51 -15.87
CA TRP A 124 -15.57 6.79 -16.12
C TRP A 124 -15.30 7.98 -17.05
N PRO A 125 -16.01 8.18 -18.19
CA PRO A 125 -15.79 9.32 -19.08
C PRO A 125 -16.06 10.68 -18.43
N GLU A 126 -16.97 10.76 -17.48
CA GLU A 126 -17.30 11.99 -16.74
C GLU A 126 -16.35 12.20 -15.56
N LEU A 127 -15.97 11.13 -14.89
CA LEU A 127 -15.08 11.12 -13.72
C LEU A 127 -13.63 11.43 -14.11
N TYR A 128 -13.12 10.75 -15.15
CA TYR A 128 -11.70 10.80 -15.53
C TYR A 128 -11.15 12.22 -15.68
N PRO A 129 -11.83 13.18 -16.37
CA PRO A 129 -11.37 14.55 -16.51
C PRO A 129 -11.20 15.33 -15.21
N LYS A 130 -11.86 14.90 -14.12
CA LYS A 130 -11.91 15.61 -12.83
C LYS A 130 -10.95 15.06 -11.79
N LEU A 131 -10.46 13.84 -12.01
CA LEU A 131 -9.51 13.20 -11.11
C LEU A 131 -8.15 13.92 -11.12
N GLN A 132 -7.53 14.04 -9.97
CA GLN A 132 -6.12 14.41 -9.81
C GLN A 132 -5.27 13.21 -9.39
N ASN A 133 -5.86 12.27 -8.68
CA ASN A 133 -5.22 11.02 -8.30
C ASN A 133 -6.17 9.84 -8.53
N PHE A 134 -5.65 8.79 -9.14
CA PHE A 134 -6.38 7.54 -9.33
C PHE A 134 -5.49 6.35 -8.95
N ARG A 135 -5.99 5.49 -8.07
CA ARG A 135 -5.27 4.31 -7.60
C ARG A 135 -6.08 3.05 -7.81
N MET A 136 -5.46 2.03 -8.38
CA MET A 136 -6.02 0.70 -8.49
C MET A 136 -5.43 -0.20 -7.40
N THR A 137 -6.32 -0.87 -6.68
CA THR A 137 -6.00 -1.79 -5.58
C THR A 137 -6.89 -3.03 -5.69
N GLY A 138 -6.88 -3.90 -4.70
CA GLY A 138 -7.72 -5.10 -4.67
C GLY A 138 -6.98 -6.33 -4.20
N GLY A 139 -7.27 -7.49 -4.76
CA GLY A 139 -6.47 -8.70 -4.59
C GLY A 139 -5.08 -8.47 -5.19
N GLU A 140 -4.92 -8.75 -6.47
CA GLU A 140 -3.77 -8.35 -7.28
C GLU A 140 -4.27 -7.63 -8.55
N PRO A 141 -4.19 -6.30 -8.63
CA PRO A 141 -4.75 -5.55 -9.76
C PRO A 141 -4.19 -5.95 -11.12
N LEU A 142 -2.93 -6.41 -11.19
CA LEU A 142 -2.34 -6.86 -12.45
C LEU A 142 -2.91 -8.19 -12.95
N MET A 143 -3.76 -8.86 -12.19
CA MET A 143 -4.55 -10.01 -12.62
C MET A 143 -5.95 -9.62 -13.13
N ASP A 144 -6.31 -8.33 -13.09
CA ASP A 144 -7.62 -7.83 -13.53
C ASP A 144 -7.54 -7.16 -14.90
N LYS A 145 -8.42 -7.59 -15.82
CA LYS A 145 -8.54 -6.99 -17.14
C LYS A 145 -8.92 -5.50 -17.12
N ASN A 146 -9.65 -5.06 -16.08
CA ASN A 146 -10.07 -3.66 -15.95
C ASN A 146 -8.88 -2.75 -15.64
N THR A 147 -7.86 -3.22 -14.91
CA THR A 147 -6.60 -2.50 -14.74
C THR A 147 -5.96 -2.17 -16.08
N PHE A 148 -5.84 -3.15 -16.96
CA PHE A 148 -5.29 -2.94 -18.30
C PHE A 148 -6.19 -2.07 -19.18
N ARG A 149 -7.51 -2.21 -19.06
CA ARG A 149 -8.47 -1.32 -19.76
C ARG A 149 -8.31 0.15 -19.33
N VAL A 150 -8.05 0.41 -18.04
CA VAL A 150 -7.72 1.76 -17.56
C VAL A 150 -6.44 2.27 -18.20
N LEU A 151 -5.38 1.44 -18.25
CA LEU A 151 -4.12 1.84 -18.88
C LEU A 151 -4.27 2.12 -20.37
N ASP A 152 -5.07 1.31 -21.09
CA ASP A 152 -5.39 1.54 -22.51
C ASP A 152 -6.15 2.86 -22.70
N TYR A 153 -7.13 3.14 -21.85
CA TYR A 153 -7.85 4.41 -21.88
C TYR A 153 -6.90 5.60 -21.67
N VAL A 154 -5.94 5.50 -20.76
CA VAL A 154 -4.93 6.54 -20.53
C VAL A 154 -3.99 6.72 -21.71
N ILE A 155 -3.61 5.64 -22.39
CA ILE A 155 -2.81 5.72 -23.63
C ILE A 155 -3.52 6.56 -24.67
N ASP A 156 -4.83 6.37 -24.83
CA ASP A 156 -5.64 7.11 -25.80
C ASP A 156 -5.99 8.53 -25.34
N ASN A 157 -6.25 8.71 -24.04
CA ASN A 157 -6.78 9.95 -23.44
C ASN A 157 -5.83 10.55 -22.38
N GLY A 158 -4.54 10.67 -22.71
CA GLY A 158 -3.52 11.11 -21.75
C GLY A 158 -3.81 12.48 -21.11
N ARG A 159 -3.40 12.61 -19.85
CA ARG A 159 -3.48 13.84 -19.02
C ARG A 159 -2.21 14.04 -18.24
N ASP A 160 -1.46 15.10 -18.53
CA ASP A 160 -0.18 15.43 -17.88
C ASP A 160 -0.32 16.01 -16.46
N ASP A 161 -1.55 16.22 -16.00
CA ASP A 161 -1.89 16.66 -14.62
C ASP A 161 -2.35 15.52 -13.70
N LEU A 162 -2.69 14.33 -14.24
CA LEU A 162 -3.19 13.19 -13.48
C LEU A 162 -2.04 12.34 -12.94
N GLU A 163 -2.09 12.02 -11.64
CA GLU A 163 -1.22 11.02 -11.01
C GLU A 163 -1.96 9.68 -10.89
N MET A 164 -1.32 8.61 -11.33
CA MET A 164 -1.90 7.27 -11.19
C MET A 164 -1.01 6.34 -10.39
N ALA A 165 -1.67 5.36 -9.75
CA ALA A 165 -0.96 4.34 -8.99
C ALA A 165 -1.64 2.98 -9.09
N VAL A 166 -0.83 1.93 -8.86
CA VAL A 166 -1.31 0.56 -8.63
C VAL A 166 -0.65 -0.02 -7.39
N THR A 167 -1.43 -0.75 -6.59
CA THR A 167 -0.88 -1.55 -5.49
C THR A 167 -0.73 -2.98 -5.98
N THR A 168 0.48 -3.54 -5.94
CA THR A 168 0.76 -4.86 -6.48
C THR A 168 1.72 -5.63 -5.59
N ASN A 169 1.65 -6.95 -5.62
CA ASN A 169 2.68 -7.82 -5.04
C ASN A 169 3.92 -7.94 -5.95
N ALA A 170 3.85 -7.43 -7.18
CA ALA A 170 4.89 -7.46 -8.22
C ALA A 170 5.45 -8.88 -8.53
N SER A 171 4.77 -9.95 -8.09
CA SER A 171 5.14 -11.36 -8.33
C SER A 171 4.09 -12.08 -9.20
N VAL A 172 3.50 -11.35 -10.14
CA VAL A 172 2.58 -11.91 -11.14
C VAL A 172 3.35 -12.62 -12.27
N PRO A 173 2.67 -13.48 -13.09
CA PRO A 173 3.30 -14.07 -14.24
C PRO A 173 3.94 -13.07 -15.20
N ASP A 174 5.10 -13.39 -15.76
CA ASP A 174 5.93 -12.50 -16.59
C ASP A 174 5.16 -11.86 -17.75
N LYS A 175 4.22 -12.59 -18.36
CA LYS A 175 3.37 -12.04 -19.43
C LYS A 175 2.54 -10.84 -18.96
N LEU A 176 1.98 -10.91 -17.77
CA LEU A 176 1.19 -9.82 -17.19
C LEU A 176 2.09 -8.65 -16.79
N TRP A 177 3.22 -8.96 -16.14
CA TRP A 177 4.19 -7.96 -15.74
C TRP A 177 4.75 -7.19 -16.94
N ASN A 178 5.21 -7.91 -17.96
CA ASN A 178 5.77 -7.27 -19.15
C ASN A 178 4.74 -6.40 -19.88
N ASN A 179 3.49 -6.88 -20.07
CA ASN A 179 2.42 -6.07 -20.64
C ASN A 179 2.15 -4.79 -19.82
N PHE A 180 2.17 -4.91 -18.49
CA PHE A 180 2.01 -3.75 -17.61
C PHE A 180 3.16 -2.74 -17.79
N VAL A 181 4.41 -3.22 -17.69
CA VAL A 181 5.59 -2.34 -17.82
C VAL A 181 5.66 -1.71 -19.23
N ASP A 182 5.33 -2.44 -20.29
CA ASP A 182 5.28 -1.90 -21.65
C ASP A 182 4.30 -0.73 -21.76
N LYS A 183 3.08 -0.89 -21.24
CA LYS A 183 2.06 0.18 -21.25
C LYS A 183 2.48 1.38 -20.42
N VAL A 184 3.00 1.16 -19.19
CA VAL A 184 3.40 2.26 -18.32
C VAL A 184 4.67 2.95 -18.83
N SER A 185 5.60 2.23 -19.46
CA SER A 185 6.74 2.82 -20.16
C SER A 185 6.29 3.75 -21.28
N PHE A 186 5.34 3.30 -22.12
CA PHE A 186 4.74 4.12 -23.16
C PHE A 186 4.08 5.39 -22.58
N ILE A 187 3.25 5.21 -21.54
CA ILE A 187 2.59 6.32 -20.84
C ILE A 187 3.60 7.36 -20.35
N SER A 188 4.72 6.88 -19.76
CA SER A 188 5.79 7.73 -19.24
C SER A 188 6.54 8.45 -20.37
N GLU A 189 6.95 7.75 -21.41
CA GLU A 189 7.68 8.26 -22.56
C GLU A 189 6.91 9.37 -23.28
N TYR A 190 5.62 9.14 -23.52
CA TYR A 190 4.74 10.09 -24.22
C TYR A 190 4.03 11.09 -23.30
N LYS A 191 4.44 11.15 -22.02
CA LYS A 191 3.92 12.08 -20.99
C LYS A 191 2.38 12.08 -20.90
N LYS A 192 1.80 10.89 -21.00
CA LYS A 192 0.35 10.69 -20.91
C LYS A 192 -0.20 10.83 -19.49
N LEU A 193 0.68 10.87 -18.49
CA LEU A 193 0.39 11.15 -17.09
C LEU A 193 1.45 12.06 -16.51
N LYS A 194 1.10 12.80 -15.48
CA LYS A 194 2.06 13.53 -14.66
C LYS A 194 3.05 12.57 -13.99
N ARG A 195 2.55 11.42 -13.50
CA ARG A 195 3.34 10.46 -12.75
C ARG A 195 2.63 9.12 -12.64
N PHE A 196 3.38 8.03 -12.68
CA PHE A 196 2.88 6.71 -12.35
C PHE A 196 3.66 6.10 -11.17
N ARG A 197 2.93 5.55 -10.18
CA ARG A 197 3.52 4.94 -9.00
C ARG A 197 3.07 3.49 -8.85
N ILE A 198 3.99 2.60 -8.54
CA ILE A 198 3.64 1.30 -8.01
C ILE A 198 3.85 1.27 -6.48
N PHE A 199 2.86 0.77 -5.76
CA PHE A 199 2.98 0.44 -4.36
C PHE A 199 3.24 -1.07 -4.28
N VAL A 200 4.46 -1.43 -3.89
CA VAL A 200 4.89 -2.83 -3.82
C VAL A 200 4.72 -3.32 -2.40
N SER A 201 3.89 -4.34 -2.25
CA SER A 201 3.61 -4.95 -0.94
C SER A 201 4.64 -6.02 -0.61
N VAL A 202 5.47 -5.81 0.42
CA VAL A 202 6.48 -6.75 0.92
C VAL A 202 6.71 -6.54 2.41
N ASP A 203 6.85 -7.60 3.21
CA ASP A 203 6.90 -7.47 4.66
C ASP A 203 8.22 -7.94 5.28
N GLY A 204 9.12 -8.47 4.48
CA GLY A 204 10.41 -8.98 4.89
C GLY A 204 11.30 -9.29 3.70
N TRP A 205 12.36 -10.06 3.88
CA TRP A 205 13.33 -10.41 2.86
C TRP A 205 13.37 -11.93 2.60
N GLY A 206 13.44 -12.32 1.31
CA GLY A 206 13.65 -13.71 0.88
C GLY A 206 12.58 -14.67 1.40
N GLU A 207 12.99 -15.85 1.83
CA GLU A 207 12.12 -16.91 2.33
C GLU A 207 11.14 -16.46 3.42
N GLN A 208 11.52 -15.47 4.25
CA GLN A 208 10.63 -14.95 5.26
C GLN A 208 9.49 -14.11 4.67
N ALA A 209 9.77 -13.34 3.62
CA ALA A 209 8.71 -12.65 2.89
C ALA A 209 7.77 -13.64 2.20
N GLU A 210 8.30 -14.71 1.62
CA GLU A 210 7.55 -15.80 0.98
C GLU A 210 6.68 -16.56 1.98
N TYR A 211 7.18 -16.80 3.19
CA TYR A 211 6.41 -17.42 4.27
C TYR A 211 5.20 -16.56 4.68
N MET A 212 5.40 -15.26 4.89
CA MET A 212 4.31 -14.35 5.25
C MET A 212 3.31 -14.12 4.12
N ARG A 213 3.77 -14.21 2.89
CA ARG A 213 2.99 -13.99 1.66
C ARG A 213 3.00 -15.25 0.81
N HIS A 214 2.34 -16.29 1.29
CA HIS A 214 2.33 -17.59 0.62
C HIS A 214 1.98 -17.47 -0.86
N GLY A 215 2.85 -18.01 -1.72
CA GLY A 215 2.80 -17.89 -3.18
C GLY A 215 3.65 -16.76 -3.77
N LEU A 216 4.28 -15.92 -2.93
CA LEU A 216 5.26 -14.93 -3.38
C LEU A 216 6.53 -15.65 -3.87
N ASP A 217 7.03 -15.23 -5.02
CA ASP A 217 8.38 -15.47 -5.50
C ASP A 217 9.16 -14.16 -5.28
N PHE A 218 9.99 -14.13 -4.24
CA PHE A 218 10.68 -12.91 -3.81
C PHE A 218 11.67 -12.41 -4.87
N ASP A 219 12.41 -13.31 -5.49
CA ASP A 219 13.40 -12.94 -6.50
C ASP A 219 12.73 -12.38 -7.76
N ARG A 220 11.61 -12.98 -8.18
CA ARG A 220 10.79 -12.42 -9.28
C ARG A 220 10.26 -11.03 -8.92
N MET A 221 9.69 -10.85 -7.75
CA MET A 221 9.20 -9.55 -7.29
C MET A 221 10.31 -8.50 -7.31
N TRP A 222 11.48 -8.83 -6.77
CA TRP A 222 12.62 -7.91 -6.70
C TRP A 222 13.16 -7.54 -8.09
N ASN A 223 13.32 -8.54 -8.97
CA ASN A 223 13.72 -8.35 -10.36
C ASN A 223 12.69 -7.51 -11.15
N ASN A 224 11.40 -7.74 -10.92
CA ASN A 224 10.32 -6.97 -11.51
C ASN A 224 10.38 -5.50 -11.08
N VAL A 225 10.66 -5.21 -9.82
CA VAL A 225 10.86 -3.83 -9.34
C VAL A 225 12.04 -3.17 -10.02
N HIS A 226 13.18 -3.88 -10.15
CA HIS A 226 14.34 -3.38 -10.90
C HIS A 226 14.00 -3.10 -12.37
N ASN A 227 13.28 -4.01 -13.03
CA ASN A 227 12.83 -3.86 -14.42
C ASN A 227 11.96 -2.62 -14.59
N TYR A 228 10.97 -2.42 -13.71
CA TYR A 228 10.10 -1.25 -13.72
C TYR A 228 10.90 0.06 -13.55
N LEU A 229 11.75 0.14 -12.53
CA LEU A 229 12.57 1.33 -12.24
C LEU A 229 13.54 1.68 -13.38
N SER A 230 14.03 0.68 -14.12
CA SER A 230 14.94 0.86 -15.23
C SER A 230 14.23 1.31 -16.52
N ARG A 231 13.00 0.85 -16.74
CA ARG A 231 12.26 1.07 -17.99
C ARG A 231 11.31 2.26 -17.95
N VAL A 232 10.79 2.62 -16.77
CA VAL A 232 9.85 3.72 -16.61
C VAL A 232 10.58 4.95 -16.06
N ASP A 233 10.85 5.94 -16.91
CA ASP A 233 11.70 7.10 -16.54
C ASP A 233 11.11 7.89 -15.36
N GLU A 234 9.84 8.25 -15.39
CA GLU A 234 9.14 8.96 -14.32
C GLU A 234 8.40 8.02 -13.34
N GLY A 235 8.71 6.72 -13.41
CA GLY A 235 8.12 5.69 -12.55
C GLY A 235 8.60 5.78 -11.11
N LEU A 236 7.66 5.66 -10.18
CA LEU A 236 7.93 5.65 -8.74
C LEU A 236 7.58 4.31 -8.13
N VAL A 237 8.36 3.89 -7.16
CA VAL A 237 8.10 2.71 -6.32
C VAL A 237 7.98 3.16 -4.88
N THR A 238 6.92 2.73 -4.21
CA THR A 238 6.82 2.81 -2.75
C THR A 238 6.65 1.40 -2.21
N PHE A 239 7.62 0.92 -1.44
CA PHE A 239 7.44 -0.31 -0.69
C PHE A 239 6.48 -0.07 0.47
N ILE A 240 5.39 -0.85 0.52
CA ILE A 240 4.48 -0.90 1.66
C ILE A 240 4.82 -2.14 2.46
N VAL A 241 5.36 -1.94 3.64
CA VAL A 241 5.71 -2.99 4.58
C VAL A 241 4.63 -3.03 5.66
N THR A 242 3.73 -4.03 5.59
CA THR A 242 2.76 -4.27 6.67
C THR A 242 3.50 -4.87 7.86
N PHE A 243 4.10 -3.97 8.65
CA PHE A 243 5.05 -4.33 9.69
C PHE A 243 4.37 -5.10 10.81
N ASN A 244 4.80 -6.33 11.03
CA ASN A 244 4.23 -7.30 11.95
C ASN A 244 5.33 -8.12 12.65
N MET A 245 4.98 -8.95 13.63
CA MET A 245 5.97 -9.69 14.40
C MET A 245 6.86 -10.63 13.55
N LEU A 246 6.34 -11.15 12.44
CA LEU A 246 7.09 -12.04 11.56
C LEU A 246 8.06 -11.29 10.65
N SER A 247 7.87 -9.97 10.46
CA SER A 247 8.77 -9.12 9.67
C SER A 247 10.15 -8.95 10.33
N LEU A 248 10.20 -9.00 11.66
CA LEU A 248 11.33 -8.56 12.47
C LEU A 248 12.68 -9.17 12.09
N PRO A 249 12.83 -10.50 11.93
CA PRO A 249 14.14 -11.08 11.68
C PRO A 249 14.79 -10.65 10.36
N SER A 250 14.00 -10.22 9.39
CA SER A 250 14.52 -9.84 8.06
C SER A 250 14.28 -8.38 7.67
N ILE A 251 13.66 -7.59 8.55
CA ILE A 251 13.30 -6.19 8.24
C ILE A 251 14.54 -5.34 7.92
N LYS A 252 15.61 -5.48 8.68
CA LYS A 252 16.87 -4.76 8.44
C LYS A 252 17.43 -5.07 7.05
N LYS A 253 17.41 -6.34 6.64
CA LYS A 253 17.87 -6.74 5.31
C LYS A 253 17.00 -6.18 4.18
N LEU A 254 15.69 -6.07 4.39
CA LEU A 254 14.79 -5.38 3.47
C LEU A 254 15.15 -3.89 3.35
N LEU A 255 15.41 -3.22 4.47
CA LEU A 255 15.84 -1.81 4.47
C LEU A 255 17.17 -1.60 3.75
N GLU A 256 18.13 -2.52 3.92
CA GLU A 256 19.42 -2.54 3.18
C GLU A 256 19.18 -2.66 1.67
N GLY A 257 18.30 -3.58 1.24
CA GLY A 257 17.93 -3.75 -0.16
C GLY A 257 17.26 -2.51 -0.75
N ILE A 258 16.34 -1.88 -0.01
CA ILE A 258 15.68 -0.63 -0.43
C ILE A 258 16.70 0.50 -0.59
N LEU A 259 17.65 0.61 0.35
CA LEU A 259 18.74 1.59 0.26
C LEU A 259 19.61 1.37 -0.98
N GLU A 260 19.88 0.11 -1.34
CA GLU A 260 20.62 -0.23 -2.56
C GLU A 260 19.83 0.13 -3.83
N LEU A 261 18.52 -0.15 -3.88
CA LEU A 261 17.67 0.31 -4.97
C LEU A 261 17.70 1.84 -5.12
N GLN A 262 17.71 2.59 -4.02
CA GLN A 262 17.85 4.03 -4.04
C GLN A 262 19.22 4.45 -4.63
N ARG A 263 20.31 3.77 -4.28
CA ARG A 263 21.64 4.03 -4.83
C ARG A 263 21.70 3.82 -6.34
N ILE A 264 20.98 2.82 -6.84
CA ILE A 264 20.97 2.49 -8.26
C ILE A 264 20.06 3.43 -9.06
N HIS A 265 18.84 3.67 -8.57
CA HIS A 265 17.77 4.26 -9.36
C HIS A 265 17.43 5.72 -9.03
N ASN A 266 17.79 6.24 -7.84
CA ASN A 266 17.64 7.65 -7.57
C ASN A 266 18.76 8.43 -8.28
N VAL A 267 18.36 9.39 -9.09
CA VAL A 267 19.29 10.14 -9.93
C VAL A 267 19.15 11.65 -9.70
N THR A 268 20.13 12.39 -10.17
CA THR A 268 20.06 13.85 -10.23
C THR A 268 19.66 14.25 -11.64
N LYS A 269 18.63 15.07 -11.76
CA LYS A 269 18.17 15.67 -13.03
C LYS A 269 18.40 17.17 -13.00
N SER A 270 18.42 17.81 -14.17
CA SER A 270 18.47 19.26 -14.30
C SER A 270 17.34 19.76 -15.18
N ARG A 271 16.80 20.93 -14.86
CA ARG A 271 15.84 21.65 -15.68
C ARG A 271 16.20 23.14 -15.71
N ARG A 272 15.72 23.85 -16.73
CA ARG A 272 15.73 25.30 -16.72
C ARG A 272 14.51 25.82 -15.94
N ASP A 273 14.72 26.82 -15.09
CA ASP A 273 13.64 27.57 -14.46
C ASP A 273 13.06 28.63 -15.42
N ALA A 274 12.08 29.39 -14.94
CA ALA A 274 11.43 30.44 -15.72
C ALA A 274 12.40 31.56 -16.16
N ASP A 275 13.47 31.76 -15.41
CA ASP A 275 14.51 32.76 -15.68
C ASP A 275 15.65 32.21 -16.54
N GLY A 276 15.57 30.93 -16.98
CA GLY A 276 16.55 30.27 -17.85
C GLY A 276 17.74 29.65 -17.11
N ASN A 277 17.78 29.73 -15.76
CA ASN A 277 18.86 29.14 -14.96
C ASN A 277 18.75 27.63 -14.90
N ILE A 278 19.89 26.94 -14.82
CA ILE A 278 19.92 25.49 -14.62
C ILE A 278 19.69 25.19 -13.13
N VAL A 279 18.56 24.57 -12.84
CA VAL A 279 18.22 24.04 -11.52
C VAL A 279 18.47 22.54 -11.49
N VAL A 280 19.35 22.08 -10.62
CA VAL A 280 19.65 20.68 -10.38
C VAL A 280 18.77 20.20 -9.22
N TYR A 281 18.09 19.06 -9.39
CA TYR A 281 17.23 18.46 -8.37
C TYR A 281 17.40 16.94 -8.33
N GLY A 282 17.17 16.37 -7.16
CA GLY A 282 17.14 14.92 -7.01
C GLY A 282 15.84 14.34 -7.53
N HIS A 283 15.92 13.37 -8.42
CA HIS A 283 14.77 12.57 -8.86
C HIS A 283 14.74 11.28 -8.06
N HIS A 284 13.80 11.23 -7.11
CA HIS A 284 13.65 10.13 -6.16
C HIS A 284 12.60 9.16 -6.69
N LYS A 285 13.03 7.93 -6.96
CA LYS A 285 12.16 6.89 -7.53
C LYS A 285 11.71 5.86 -6.49
N VAL A 286 12.46 5.69 -5.40
CA VAL A 286 12.25 4.61 -4.43
C VAL A 286 11.92 5.18 -3.04
N PHE A 287 10.77 4.76 -2.50
CA PHE A 287 10.20 5.20 -1.23
C PHE A 287 9.85 4.01 -0.35
N LEU A 288 9.69 4.25 0.94
CA LEU A 288 9.27 3.27 1.95
C LEU A 288 8.09 3.81 2.75
N ASP A 289 7.13 2.95 3.03
CA ASP A 289 6.05 3.16 4.00
C ASP A 289 5.90 1.92 4.88
N THR A 290 5.84 2.11 6.20
CA THR A 290 5.80 1.03 7.19
C THR A 290 4.55 1.11 8.06
N PRO A 291 3.33 0.87 7.49
CA PRO A 291 2.14 0.72 8.32
C PRO A 291 2.28 -0.50 9.23
N MET A 292 1.94 -0.35 10.51
CA MET A 292 1.91 -1.49 11.42
C MET A 292 0.65 -2.33 11.24
N LEU A 293 0.78 -3.66 11.33
CA LEU A 293 -0.35 -4.57 11.34
C LEU A 293 -1.07 -4.51 12.69
N ARG A 294 -2.37 -4.20 12.66
CA ARG A 294 -3.24 -4.19 13.85
C ARG A 294 -4.16 -5.41 13.90
N TYR A 295 -4.58 -5.88 12.74
CA TYR A 295 -5.49 -7.01 12.60
C TYR A 295 -5.04 -7.91 11.44
N PRO A 296 -5.01 -9.23 11.63
CA PRO A 296 -5.40 -9.97 12.82
C PRO A 296 -4.42 -9.78 13.99
N GLU A 297 -4.94 -9.71 15.23
CA GLU A 297 -4.15 -9.41 16.43
C GLU A 297 -3.06 -10.43 16.70
N TRP A 298 -3.24 -11.69 16.28
CA TRP A 298 -2.24 -12.75 16.48
C TRP A 298 -0.96 -12.60 15.62
N GLN A 299 -0.90 -11.61 14.75
CA GLN A 299 0.32 -11.24 14.03
C GLN A 299 0.81 -9.83 14.39
N SER A 300 0.15 -9.17 15.33
CA SER A 300 0.54 -7.84 15.81
C SER A 300 1.95 -7.83 16.38
N LEU A 301 2.65 -6.72 16.18
CA LEU A 301 3.94 -6.45 16.81
C LEU A 301 3.90 -6.60 18.34
N GLN A 302 2.74 -6.34 18.98
CA GLN A 302 2.57 -6.46 20.43
C GLN A 302 2.76 -7.87 20.96
N LEU A 303 2.62 -8.90 20.10
CA LEU A 303 2.91 -10.30 20.45
C LEU A 303 4.40 -10.65 20.47
N THR A 304 5.26 -9.78 19.97
CA THR A 304 6.70 -10.05 19.84
C THR A 304 7.34 -10.35 21.19
N PRO A 305 7.98 -11.52 21.37
CA PRO A 305 8.74 -11.82 22.56
C PRO A 305 9.89 -10.82 22.77
N LYS A 306 10.18 -10.46 24.01
CA LYS A 306 11.27 -9.52 24.35
C LYS A 306 12.63 -9.94 23.78
N SER A 307 12.88 -11.24 23.67
CA SER A 307 14.10 -11.79 23.07
C SER A 307 14.30 -11.41 21.59
N HIS A 308 13.25 -10.96 20.90
CA HIS A 308 13.27 -10.56 19.48
C HIS A 308 13.23 -9.04 19.26
N TRP A 309 13.13 -8.24 20.31
CA TRP A 309 13.09 -6.77 20.18
C TRP A 309 14.34 -6.18 19.56
N HIS A 310 15.48 -6.83 19.76
CA HIS A 310 16.75 -6.39 19.19
C HIS A 310 16.72 -6.25 17.66
N TYR A 311 15.94 -7.07 16.94
CA TYR A 311 15.79 -6.93 15.49
C TYR A 311 15.20 -5.58 15.09
N ALA A 312 14.19 -5.10 15.84
CA ALA A 312 13.58 -3.82 15.60
C ALA A 312 14.52 -2.66 15.97
N ASP A 313 15.21 -2.77 17.12
CA ASP A 313 16.17 -1.76 17.56
C ASP A 313 17.35 -1.65 16.56
N GLU A 314 17.90 -2.77 16.07
CA GLU A 314 18.96 -2.79 15.03
C GLU A 314 18.49 -2.17 13.70
N ALA A 315 17.24 -2.43 13.30
CA ALA A 315 16.67 -1.84 12.08
C ALA A 315 16.49 -0.32 12.22
N LEU A 316 16.04 0.14 13.38
CA LEU A 316 15.90 1.58 13.68
C LEU A 316 17.27 2.29 13.67
N GLU A 317 18.26 1.70 14.33
CA GLU A 317 19.63 2.25 14.31
C GLU A 317 20.20 2.30 12.89
N PHE A 318 19.94 1.28 12.07
CA PHE A 318 20.33 1.29 10.65
C PHE A 318 19.64 2.43 9.90
N MET A 319 18.34 2.67 10.11
CA MET A 319 17.62 3.79 9.50
C MET A 319 18.18 5.13 9.94
N LYS A 320 18.45 5.32 11.23
CA LYS A 320 19.07 6.55 11.79
C LYS A 320 20.46 6.81 11.23
N ALA A 321 21.28 5.75 11.12
CA ALA A 321 22.64 5.84 10.54
C ALA A 321 22.65 6.20 9.05
N ASN A 322 21.54 5.91 8.34
CA ASN A 322 21.34 6.21 6.93
C ASN A 322 20.23 7.26 6.72
N GLU A 323 20.06 8.17 7.67
CA GLU A 323 19.13 9.29 7.54
C GLU A 323 19.57 10.25 6.43
N ASP A 324 18.68 10.56 5.51
CA ASP A 324 18.95 11.57 4.49
C ASP A 324 18.56 12.97 4.95
N ARG A 325 19.56 13.77 5.30
CA ARG A 325 19.42 15.17 5.72
C ARG A 325 19.60 16.17 4.57
N HIS A 326 19.99 15.74 3.38
CA HIS A 326 20.38 16.62 2.28
C HIS A 326 19.27 16.79 1.23
N ARG A 327 18.56 17.91 1.28
CA ARG A 327 17.43 18.23 0.38
C ARG A 327 17.79 18.54 -1.08
N LYS A 328 19.07 18.72 -1.44
CA LYS A 328 19.50 19.27 -2.75
C LYS A 328 20.25 18.32 -3.67
N SER A 329 20.56 17.11 -3.25
CA SER A 329 21.32 16.15 -4.04
C SER A 329 20.58 14.83 -4.23
N ARG A 330 21.21 13.88 -4.87
CA ARG A 330 20.74 12.50 -5.04
C ARG A 330 20.40 11.90 -3.66
N TRP A 331 19.15 11.60 -3.44
CA TRP A 331 18.70 11.02 -2.19
C TRP A 331 19.02 9.54 -2.11
N VAL A 332 19.75 9.18 -1.08
CA VAL A 332 19.97 7.80 -0.68
C VAL A 332 19.87 7.78 0.83
N GLY A 333 18.80 7.20 1.37
CA GLY A 333 18.58 7.15 2.81
C GLY A 333 17.11 7.27 3.18
N PHE A 334 16.86 7.28 4.49
CA PHE A 334 15.52 7.33 5.07
C PHE A 334 15.18 8.75 5.51
N LYS A 335 13.94 9.16 5.27
CA LYS A 335 13.46 10.47 5.69
C LYS A 335 13.15 10.49 7.18
N PRO A 336 13.27 11.64 7.87
CA PRO A 336 12.92 11.75 9.29
C PRO A 336 11.55 11.17 9.63
N HIS A 337 10.50 11.49 8.86
CA HIS A 337 9.16 10.98 9.11
C HIS A 337 9.02 9.46 8.94
N GLN A 338 9.86 8.80 8.11
CA GLN A 338 9.90 7.34 7.97
C GLN A 338 10.53 6.71 9.22
N ILE A 339 11.61 7.30 9.72
CA ILE A 339 12.28 6.89 10.95
C ILE A 339 11.34 7.04 12.15
N GLU A 340 10.69 8.19 12.30
CA GLU A 340 9.71 8.45 13.35
C GLU A 340 8.52 7.47 13.29
N ARG A 341 8.04 7.16 12.09
CA ARG A 341 6.96 6.18 11.92
C ARG A 341 7.39 4.78 12.34
N PHE A 342 8.60 4.38 11.98
CA PHE A 342 9.16 3.10 12.38
C PHE A 342 9.38 3.03 13.89
N ASP A 343 9.89 4.09 14.50
CA ASP A 343 10.09 4.22 15.96
C ASP A 343 8.77 4.09 16.73
N ARG A 344 7.70 4.78 16.27
CA ARG A 344 6.35 4.60 16.85
C ARG A 344 5.84 3.15 16.77
N SER A 345 6.20 2.42 15.72
CA SER A 345 5.84 1.01 15.62
C SER A 345 6.59 0.15 16.66
N ILE A 346 7.82 0.52 16.99
CA ILE A 346 8.60 -0.12 18.07
C ILE A 346 8.01 0.22 19.44
N GLU A 347 7.62 1.47 19.67
CA GLU A 347 6.92 1.86 20.89
C GLU A 347 5.63 1.06 21.08
N PHE A 348 4.81 0.94 20.02
CA PHE A 348 3.61 0.10 20.03
C PHE A 348 3.92 -1.37 20.35
N MET A 349 4.99 -1.93 19.79
CA MET A 349 5.47 -3.27 20.11
C MET A 349 5.82 -3.42 21.59
N LYS A 350 6.54 -2.44 22.15
CA LYS A 350 7.02 -2.46 23.54
C LYS A 350 5.92 -2.19 24.56
N GLN A 351 4.88 -1.46 24.17
CA GLN A 351 3.68 -1.22 25.00
C GLN A 351 2.94 -2.52 25.31
N GLY A 352 2.86 -3.44 24.34
CA GLY A 352 2.15 -4.70 24.51
C GLY A 352 0.63 -4.55 24.48
N PHE A 353 -0.11 -5.60 24.83
CA PHE A 353 -1.57 -5.61 24.92
C PHE A 353 -2.07 -4.91 26.18
N ASP A 354 -3.28 -4.36 26.12
CA ASP A 354 -3.92 -3.65 27.24
C ASP A 354 -4.31 -4.60 28.39
N SER A 355 -4.58 -5.88 28.08
CA SER A 355 -4.89 -6.90 29.10
C SER A 355 -4.17 -8.23 28.83
N SER A 356 -4.03 -9.03 29.91
CA SER A 356 -3.48 -10.38 29.83
C SER A 356 -4.37 -11.33 29.05
N GLU A 357 -5.68 -11.13 29.11
CA GLU A 357 -6.68 -11.92 28.41
C GLU A 357 -6.56 -11.74 26.90
N GLN A 358 -6.48 -10.50 26.42
CA GLN A 358 -6.27 -10.19 25.00
C GLN A 358 -4.98 -10.81 24.49
N LYS A 359 -3.88 -10.66 25.25
CA LYS A 359 -2.60 -11.27 24.90
C LYS A 359 -2.70 -12.78 24.80
N GLN A 360 -3.35 -13.44 25.77
CA GLN A 360 -3.52 -14.88 25.77
C GLN A 360 -4.36 -15.33 24.57
N GLU A 361 -5.46 -14.65 24.28
CA GLU A 361 -6.30 -14.96 23.12
C GLU A 361 -5.53 -14.82 21.80
N ALA A 362 -4.76 -13.74 21.65
CA ALA A 362 -3.92 -13.54 20.48
C ALA A 362 -2.85 -14.65 20.36
N GLN A 363 -2.22 -15.09 21.45
CA GLN A 363 -1.27 -16.21 21.46
C GLN A 363 -1.91 -17.53 21.08
N GLU A 364 -3.11 -17.82 21.60
CA GLU A 364 -3.85 -19.03 21.23
C GLU A 364 -4.24 -19.03 19.74
N ASN A 365 -4.69 -17.90 19.21
CA ASN A 365 -5.01 -17.77 17.78
C ASN A 365 -3.75 -17.88 16.90
N PHE A 366 -2.61 -17.34 17.34
CA PHE A 366 -1.33 -17.53 16.67
C PHE A 366 -0.98 -19.01 16.52
N ILE A 367 -1.04 -19.77 17.63
CA ILE A 367 -0.74 -21.21 17.64
C ILE A 367 -1.72 -21.97 16.76
N ARG A 368 -3.01 -21.65 16.82
CA ARG A 368 -4.06 -22.30 16.01
C ARG A 368 -3.88 -22.02 14.52
N PHE A 369 -3.58 -20.78 14.18
CA PHE A 369 -3.41 -20.37 12.78
C PHE A 369 -2.14 -20.99 12.19
N PHE A 370 -0.98 -20.74 12.77
CA PHE A 370 0.30 -21.22 12.24
C PHE A 370 0.54 -22.71 12.44
N GLY A 371 -0.17 -23.36 13.36
CA GLY A 371 -0.17 -24.81 13.49
C GLY A 371 -0.98 -25.53 12.42
N ALA A 372 -1.91 -24.82 11.75
CA ALA A 372 -2.71 -25.32 10.63
C ALA A 372 -2.21 -24.84 9.26
N HIS A 373 -1.48 -23.72 9.23
CA HIS A 373 -0.90 -23.10 8.04
C HIS A 373 0.39 -23.81 7.63
#